data_63fd26cecd90db42afe004f85bb1f460
#
_entry.id   63fd26cecd90db42afe004f85bb1f460
#
_cell.length_a   1.000
_cell.length_b   1.000
_cell.length_c   1.000
_cell.angle_alpha   90.00
_cell.angle_beta   90.00
_cell.angle_gamma   90.00
#
_symmetry.space_group_name_H-M   'P 1'
#
loop_
_entity.id
_entity.type
_entity.pdbx_description
1 polymer ?
#
loop_
_entity_poly.entity_id
_entity_poly.type
_entity_poly.pdbx_seq_one_letter_code
_entity_poly.pdbx_strand_id
1 'polypeptide(L)'
;MQHMIFLSVILAVIATEAVAYQANTGCRSRCGEVTIPYPFGTSGDCNISENFFITCDISVTPNKAFLNTSSIEIVDISLDGICLAAALFLAGVWWLYRKLKKRRKIKRKQEHFKRNGGLLLEKKLSSEEGSVENIKLFTSKELQTATDHYNEKRILGRGGQGVVYKGMLHDGSIVAVKKSKIVDQDHLDPFINEIVILAAVDHRNVVKLLGCCLETEFPLLVYEFIPNGTLYQLMHDQNEEYPRSWDIRIRIAAEVSNAVSYLHSSASVPIFHRDIKCSNILLDEKFRAKVSDFGTSRSIGIDQTHLTTQVKGTFGYLDPEYFQSSQLTEKNDVYSFGVVLVELLTGKKPILTSGSQEKKGLVYYFISSVDQNHFLDILDPQVLKDGQKEELVAVSYLAKKGGTSRSFLPC
;
A
#
# COMPACT_ATOMS: atom_id res chain seq x y z
N MET A 1 -9.84 25.68 -0.38
CA MET A 1 -8.93 26.76 -0.79
C MET A 1 -9.23 27.28 -2.21
N GLN A 2 -9.45 26.43 -3.24
CA GLN A 2 -9.72 26.87 -4.62
C GLN A 2 -11.04 27.65 -4.80
N HIS A 3 -12.11 27.30 -4.09
CA HIS A 3 -13.37 28.05 -4.11
C HIS A 3 -13.26 29.42 -3.46
N MET A 4 -12.41 29.59 -2.47
CA MET A 4 -12.21 30.91 -1.82
C MET A 4 -11.42 31.88 -2.71
N ILE A 5 -10.46 31.37 -3.49
CA ILE A 5 -9.69 32.21 -4.45
C ILE A 5 -10.60 32.67 -5.59
N PHE A 6 -11.47 31.79 -6.08
CA PHE A 6 -12.42 32.13 -7.15
C PHE A 6 -13.46 33.16 -6.65
N LEU A 7 -13.94 32.97 -5.43
CA LEU A 7 -14.89 33.94 -4.78
C LEU A 7 -14.21 35.28 -4.50
N SER A 8 -12.95 35.30 -4.07
CA SER A 8 -12.20 36.53 -3.82
C SER A 8 -11.87 37.31 -5.12
N VAL A 9 -11.63 36.59 -6.23
CA VAL A 9 -11.42 37.25 -7.53
C VAL A 9 -12.74 37.81 -8.07
N ILE A 10 -13.85 37.11 -7.95
CA ILE A 10 -15.20 37.61 -8.31
C ILE A 10 -15.57 38.81 -7.44
N LEU A 11 -15.32 38.75 -6.13
CA LEU A 11 -15.55 39.87 -5.22
C LEU A 11 -14.63 41.09 -5.52
N ALA A 12 -13.38 40.83 -5.93
CA ALA A 12 -12.48 41.91 -6.37
C ALA A 12 -12.93 42.58 -7.69
N VAL A 13 -13.46 41.81 -8.64
CA VAL A 13 -14.03 42.32 -9.89
C VAL A 13 -15.31 43.13 -9.60
N ILE A 14 -16.19 42.62 -8.73
CA ILE A 14 -17.43 43.36 -8.32
C ILE A 14 -17.07 44.60 -7.50
N ALA A 15 -16.03 44.55 -6.66
CA ALA A 15 -15.55 45.71 -5.91
C ALA A 15 -14.94 46.79 -6.82
N THR A 16 -14.26 46.39 -7.92
CA THR A 16 -13.77 47.34 -8.92
C THR A 16 -14.90 48.00 -9.70
N GLU A 17 -16.00 47.31 -9.98
CA GLU A 17 -17.20 47.91 -10.56
C GLU A 17 -17.87 48.93 -9.59
N ALA A 18 -17.92 48.61 -8.30
CA ALA A 18 -18.46 49.50 -7.29
C ALA A 18 -17.58 50.76 -7.06
N VAL A 19 -16.26 50.64 -7.22
CA VAL A 19 -15.32 51.75 -7.10
C VAL A 19 -15.28 52.62 -8.38
N ALA A 20 -15.56 52.03 -9.55
CA ALA A 20 -15.62 52.74 -10.81
C ALA A 20 -16.76 53.80 -10.88
N TYR A 21 -17.72 53.76 -9.95
CA TYR A 21 -18.85 54.71 -9.91
C TYR A 21 -18.57 55.97 -9.08
N GLN A 22 -17.48 56.10 -8.41
CA GLN A 22 -17.07 57.32 -7.70
C GLN A 22 -16.05 58.11 -8.55
N ALA A 23 -16.53 58.77 -9.59
CA ALA A 23 -15.77 59.83 -10.22
C ALA A 23 -15.46 60.93 -9.18
N ASN A 24 -14.17 61.28 -9.04
CA ASN A 24 -13.80 62.44 -8.22
C ASN A 24 -14.64 63.65 -8.63
N THR A 25 -15.25 64.32 -7.63
CA THR A 25 -16.05 65.52 -7.84
C THR A 25 -15.16 66.57 -8.54
N GLY A 26 -15.41 66.82 -9.83
CA GLY A 26 -14.64 67.73 -10.65
C GLY A 26 -14.12 67.17 -11.95
N CYS A 27 -14.19 65.86 -12.18
CA CYS A 27 -13.75 65.23 -13.43
C CYS A 27 -14.80 65.25 -14.50
N ARG A 28 -14.40 65.50 -15.75
CA ARG A 28 -15.30 65.47 -16.89
C ARG A 28 -15.69 64.01 -17.19
N SER A 29 -16.98 63.71 -17.07
CA SER A 29 -17.53 62.35 -17.25
C SER A 29 -17.93 62.05 -18.70
N ARG A 30 -17.85 63.01 -19.60
CA ARG A 30 -18.22 62.87 -21.04
C ARG A 30 -17.40 63.77 -21.95
N CYS A 31 -17.11 63.26 -23.15
CA CYS A 31 -16.55 64.03 -24.28
C CYS A 31 -17.46 63.79 -25.52
N GLY A 32 -18.28 64.75 -25.89
CA GLY A 32 -19.33 64.52 -26.88
C GLY A 32 -20.31 63.45 -26.45
N GLU A 33 -20.49 62.45 -27.29
CA GLU A 33 -21.35 61.29 -26.98
C GLU A 33 -20.66 60.22 -26.16
N VAL A 34 -19.31 60.24 -26.08
CA VAL A 34 -18.51 59.22 -25.36
C VAL A 34 -18.53 59.46 -23.85
N THR A 35 -18.97 58.50 -23.10
CA THR A 35 -18.87 58.49 -21.62
C THR A 35 -17.46 58.06 -21.24
N ILE A 36 -16.84 58.77 -20.30
CA ILE A 36 -15.47 58.51 -19.82
C ILE A 36 -15.54 57.94 -18.42
N PRO A 37 -15.54 56.61 -18.26
CA PRO A 37 -15.55 56.00 -16.96
C PRO A 37 -14.15 55.95 -16.35
N TYR A 38 -14.03 56.02 -15.03
CA TYR A 38 -12.77 55.66 -14.35
C TYR A 38 -12.35 54.22 -14.75
N PRO A 39 -11.09 53.93 -15.06
CA PRO A 39 -9.87 54.68 -14.74
C PRO A 39 -9.43 55.71 -15.81
N PHE A 40 -10.23 55.97 -16.82
CA PHE A 40 -9.95 57.01 -17.84
C PHE A 40 -10.31 58.40 -17.33
N GLY A 41 -9.58 59.41 -17.79
CA GLY A 41 -9.84 60.80 -17.41
C GLY A 41 -9.24 61.83 -18.39
N THR A 42 -9.77 63.06 -18.35
CA THR A 42 -9.36 64.17 -19.22
C THR A 42 -8.37 65.14 -18.54
N SER A 43 -8.00 64.90 -17.28
CA SER A 43 -6.98 65.66 -16.55
C SER A 43 -6.14 64.72 -15.66
N GLY A 44 -4.93 65.16 -15.28
CA GLY A 44 -3.99 64.32 -14.54
C GLY A 44 -4.49 63.81 -13.19
N ASP A 45 -5.47 64.50 -12.58
CA ASP A 45 -6.08 64.06 -11.32
C ASP A 45 -7.29 63.13 -11.51
N CYS A 46 -7.72 62.90 -12.77
CA CYS A 46 -8.93 62.15 -13.13
C CYS A 46 -8.64 60.81 -13.78
N ASN A 47 -7.38 60.48 -14.08
CA ASN A 47 -6.94 59.23 -14.65
C ASN A 47 -5.92 58.53 -13.76
N ILE A 48 -5.88 57.19 -13.83
CA ILE A 48 -4.98 56.36 -12.98
C ILE A 48 -3.50 56.44 -13.43
N SER A 49 -3.24 56.72 -14.72
CA SER A 49 -1.91 56.89 -15.28
C SER A 49 -2.02 57.54 -16.67
N GLU A 50 -0.89 58.02 -17.23
CA GLU A 50 -0.82 58.64 -18.55
C GLU A 50 -1.41 57.79 -19.68
N ASN A 51 -1.38 56.49 -19.56
CA ASN A 51 -1.95 55.55 -20.53
C ASN A 51 -3.48 55.57 -20.59
N PHE A 52 -4.13 56.10 -19.56
CA PHE A 52 -5.61 56.25 -19.45
C PHE A 52 -6.08 57.67 -19.65
N PHE A 53 -5.20 58.52 -20.15
CA PHE A 53 -5.54 59.92 -20.44
C PHE A 53 -6.32 60.03 -21.74
N ILE A 54 -7.45 60.76 -21.73
CA ILE A 54 -8.30 61.03 -22.89
C ILE A 54 -8.24 62.51 -23.21
N THR A 55 -7.81 62.80 -24.40
CA THR A 55 -7.88 64.17 -24.95
C THR A 55 -9.26 64.40 -25.56
N CYS A 56 -9.95 65.43 -25.09
CA CYS A 56 -11.27 65.79 -25.63
C CYS A 56 -11.10 67.03 -26.57
N ASP A 57 -11.26 66.84 -27.86
CA ASP A 57 -11.24 67.92 -28.84
C ASP A 57 -12.60 68.60 -28.89
N ILE A 58 -12.63 69.83 -28.40
CA ILE A 58 -13.80 70.71 -28.35
C ILE A 58 -13.93 71.65 -29.55
N SER A 59 -12.95 71.65 -30.48
CA SER A 59 -12.95 72.46 -31.69
C SER A 59 -13.91 71.90 -32.75
N VAL A 60 -14.38 70.66 -32.61
CA VAL A 60 -15.27 70.00 -33.58
C VAL A 60 -16.61 69.71 -32.90
N THR A 61 -17.70 69.86 -33.63
CA THR A 61 -19.08 69.51 -33.14
C THR A 61 -19.62 68.33 -33.94
N PRO A 62 -19.93 67.17 -33.25
CA PRO A 62 -19.79 66.91 -31.82
C PRO A 62 -18.34 66.76 -31.39
N ASN A 63 -18.06 67.03 -30.07
CA ASN A 63 -16.71 66.86 -29.49
C ASN A 63 -16.20 65.45 -29.68
N LYS A 64 -14.94 65.28 -30.03
CA LYS A 64 -14.35 63.92 -30.23
C LYS A 64 -13.36 63.58 -29.14
N ALA A 65 -13.38 62.32 -28.70
CA ALA A 65 -12.43 61.81 -27.74
C ALA A 65 -11.29 61.02 -28.39
N PHE A 66 -10.05 61.25 -27.95
CA PHE A 66 -8.85 60.62 -28.49
C PHE A 66 -8.06 60.00 -27.32
N LEU A 67 -7.47 58.80 -27.52
CA LEU A 67 -6.66 58.13 -26.49
C LEU A 67 -5.29 58.82 -26.41
N ASN A 68 -5.00 59.46 -25.28
CA ASN A 68 -3.77 60.20 -25.04
C ASN A 68 -3.51 61.26 -26.18
N THR A 69 -2.28 61.36 -26.61
CA THR A 69 -1.84 62.22 -27.74
C THR A 69 -1.90 61.53 -29.11
N SER A 70 -2.53 60.33 -29.15
CA SER A 70 -2.67 59.54 -30.37
C SER A 70 -3.78 60.11 -31.30
N SER A 71 -3.70 59.85 -32.59
CA SER A 71 -4.76 60.16 -33.53
C SER A 71 -5.93 59.12 -33.53
N ILE A 72 -5.99 58.30 -32.54
CA ILE A 72 -7.01 57.24 -32.43
C ILE A 72 -8.26 57.81 -31.78
N GLU A 73 -9.32 57.98 -32.58
CA GLU A 73 -10.64 58.42 -32.11
C GLU A 73 -11.34 57.28 -31.30
N ILE A 74 -11.81 57.64 -30.13
CA ILE A 74 -12.57 56.72 -29.25
C ILE A 74 -14.05 56.96 -29.55
N VAL A 75 -14.74 55.91 -30.01
CA VAL A 75 -16.18 55.95 -30.33
C VAL A 75 -16.99 55.52 -29.12
N ASP A 76 -16.50 54.60 -28.32
CA ASP A 76 -17.14 54.11 -27.09
C ASP A 76 -16.11 53.49 -26.14
N ILE A 77 -16.35 53.59 -24.83
CA ILE A 77 -15.55 52.93 -23.79
C ILE A 77 -16.51 52.00 -23.06
N SER A 78 -16.59 50.77 -23.54
CA SER A 78 -17.39 49.71 -22.90
C SER A 78 -16.56 48.98 -21.85
N LEU A 79 -16.95 49.08 -20.57
CA LEU A 79 -16.38 48.30 -19.47
C LEU A 79 -16.74 46.81 -19.58
N ASP A 80 -17.87 46.51 -20.23
CA ASP A 80 -18.35 45.13 -20.40
C ASP A 80 -17.36 44.28 -21.21
N GLY A 81 -16.76 44.86 -22.25
CA GLY A 81 -15.74 44.20 -23.07
C GLY A 81 -14.47 43.84 -22.29
N ILE A 82 -14.03 44.73 -21.37
CA ILE A 82 -12.84 44.49 -20.52
C ILE A 82 -13.14 43.40 -19.48
N CYS A 83 -14.29 43.43 -18.87
CA CYS A 83 -14.71 42.39 -17.90
C CYS A 83 -14.82 41.01 -18.57
N LEU A 84 -15.40 40.97 -19.80
CA LEU A 84 -15.50 39.72 -20.56
C LEU A 84 -14.10 39.17 -20.94
N ALA A 85 -13.19 40.04 -21.43
CA ALA A 85 -11.84 39.65 -21.76
C ALA A 85 -11.04 39.14 -20.55
N ALA A 86 -11.17 39.79 -19.38
CA ALA A 86 -10.56 39.36 -18.13
C ALA A 86 -11.11 38.02 -17.68
N ALA A 87 -12.44 37.81 -17.75
CA ALA A 87 -13.06 36.53 -17.40
C ALA A 87 -12.59 35.39 -18.31
N LEU A 88 -12.50 35.61 -19.62
CA LEU A 88 -11.98 34.61 -20.57
C LEU A 88 -10.50 34.30 -20.32
N PHE A 89 -9.67 35.33 -20.02
CA PHE A 89 -8.27 35.14 -19.65
C PHE A 89 -8.13 34.27 -18.37
N LEU A 90 -8.86 34.59 -17.33
CA LEU A 90 -8.86 33.81 -16.07
C LEU A 90 -9.35 32.36 -16.29
N ALA A 91 -10.37 32.17 -17.11
CA ALA A 91 -10.86 30.85 -17.51
C ALA A 91 -9.78 30.07 -18.28
N GLY A 92 -9.07 30.71 -19.18
CA GLY A 92 -7.95 30.16 -19.94
C GLY A 92 -6.77 29.74 -19.03
N VAL A 93 -6.37 30.62 -18.12
CA VAL A 93 -5.32 30.35 -17.11
C VAL A 93 -5.73 29.16 -16.23
N TRP A 94 -6.97 29.14 -15.73
CA TRP A 94 -7.50 28.05 -14.92
C TRP A 94 -7.54 26.72 -15.69
N TRP A 95 -7.99 26.71 -16.95
CA TRP A 95 -7.98 25.56 -17.83
C TRP A 95 -6.56 25.03 -18.06
N LEU A 96 -5.61 25.92 -18.36
CA LEU A 96 -4.19 25.61 -18.55
C LEU A 96 -3.60 25.03 -17.27
N TYR A 97 -3.86 25.64 -16.11
CA TYR A 97 -3.44 25.14 -14.81
C TYR A 97 -3.98 23.71 -14.56
N ARG A 98 -5.28 23.47 -14.82
CA ARG A 98 -5.86 22.11 -14.69
C ARG A 98 -5.19 21.11 -15.63
N LYS A 99 -4.94 21.50 -16.89
CA LYS A 99 -4.26 20.65 -17.88
C LYS A 99 -2.83 20.30 -17.46
N LEU A 100 -2.07 21.28 -16.97
CA LEU A 100 -0.71 21.09 -16.47
C LEU A 100 -0.71 20.22 -15.20
N LYS A 101 -1.63 20.45 -14.27
CA LYS A 101 -1.78 19.63 -13.06
C LYS A 101 -2.11 18.17 -13.41
N LYS A 102 -2.99 17.93 -14.39
CA LYS A 102 -3.31 16.58 -14.88
C LYS A 102 -2.09 15.90 -15.51
N ARG A 103 -1.34 16.63 -16.37
CA ARG A 103 -0.11 16.13 -16.99
C ARG A 103 0.95 15.77 -15.95
N ARG A 104 1.18 16.63 -14.95
CA ARG A 104 2.11 16.35 -13.83
C ARG A 104 1.71 15.12 -13.04
N LYS A 105 0.40 14.92 -12.78
CA LYS A 105 -0.10 13.74 -12.08
C LYS A 105 0.14 12.45 -12.88
N ILE A 106 -0.09 12.46 -14.19
CA ILE A 106 0.17 11.32 -15.08
C ILE A 106 1.68 11.01 -15.12
N LYS A 107 2.52 12.03 -15.28
CA LYS A 107 3.98 11.87 -15.29
C LYS A 107 4.50 11.24 -13.99
N ARG A 108 4.04 11.71 -12.83
CA ARG A 108 4.39 11.14 -11.54
C ARG A 108 3.97 9.65 -11.41
N LYS A 109 2.77 9.30 -11.89
CA LYS A 109 2.33 7.90 -11.90
C LYS A 109 3.23 7.01 -12.74
N GLN A 110 3.65 7.48 -13.93
CA GLN A 110 4.58 6.78 -14.80
C GLN A 110 5.98 6.64 -14.16
N GLU A 111 6.46 7.69 -13.49
CA GLU A 111 7.71 7.65 -12.75
C GLU A 111 7.66 6.64 -11.60
N HIS A 112 6.56 6.63 -10.83
CA HIS A 112 6.36 5.61 -9.77
C HIS A 112 6.27 4.20 -10.37
N PHE A 113 5.51 3.99 -11.45
CA PHE A 113 5.41 2.70 -12.12
C PHE A 113 6.79 2.16 -12.54
N LYS A 114 7.61 3.01 -13.18
CA LYS A 114 8.98 2.64 -13.55
C LYS A 114 9.86 2.35 -12.34
N ARG A 115 9.84 3.23 -11.33
CA ARG A 115 10.60 3.08 -10.09
C ARG A 115 10.22 1.82 -9.32
N ASN A 116 8.93 1.51 -9.27
CA ASN A 116 8.39 0.34 -8.57
C ASN A 116 8.51 -0.96 -9.39
N GLY A 117 9.37 -0.98 -10.41
CA GLY A 117 9.71 -2.19 -11.17
C GLY A 117 8.66 -2.65 -12.16
N GLY A 118 7.74 -1.77 -12.59
CA GLY A 118 6.69 -2.12 -13.55
C GLY A 118 7.23 -2.72 -14.84
N LEU A 119 8.30 -2.14 -15.40
CA LEU A 119 8.94 -2.69 -16.62
C LEU A 119 9.60 -4.06 -16.39
N LEU A 120 10.18 -4.27 -15.20
CA LEU A 120 10.77 -5.55 -14.83
C LEU A 120 9.67 -6.61 -14.65
N LEU A 121 8.57 -6.23 -14.02
CA LEU A 121 7.40 -7.09 -13.84
C LEU A 121 6.82 -7.48 -15.20
N GLU A 122 6.54 -6.52 -16.09
CA GLU A 122 6.04 -6.79 -17.45
C GLU A 122 6.96 -7.76 -18.21
N LYS A 123 8.29 -7.57 -18.13
CA LYS A 123 9.26 -8.47 -18.76
C LYS A 123 9.22 -9.88 -18.18
N LYS A 124 9.16 -10.01 -16.84
CA LYS A 124 9.10 -11.33 -16.18
C LYS A 124 7.78 -12.05 -16.49
N LEU A 125 6.67 -11.31 -16.50
CA LEU A 125 5.36 -11.85 -16.80
C LEU A 125 5.22 -12.28 -18.28
N SER A 126 5.92 -11.61 -19.21
CA SER A 126 5.90 -11.96 -20.64
C SER A 126 6.83 -13.12 -21.00
N SER A 127 7.80 -13.47 -20.13
CA SER A 127 8.76 -14.57 -20.38
C SER A 127 8.29 -15.94 -19.88
N GLU A 128 7.27 -16.00 -19.03
CA GLU A 128 6.69 -17.24 -18.52
C GLU A 128 5.39 -17.54 -19.28
N GLU A 129 5.47 -18.35 -20.34
CA GLU A 129 4.32 -18.83 -21.10
C GLU A 129 3.36 -19.61 -20.17
N GLY A 130 2.19 -19.05 -19.89
CA GLY A 130 1.00 -19.75 -19.39
C GLY A 130 0.56 -19.51 -17.94
N SER A 131 1.35 -18.90 -17.06
CA SER A 131 1.00 -18.81 -15.62
C SER A 131 0.47 -17.46 -15.15
N VAL A 132 0.56 -16.41 -15.94
CA VAL A 132 0.51 -15.03 -15.47
C VAL A 132 -0.73 -14.23 -15.87
N GLU A 133 -1.67 -14.86 -16.58
CA GLU A 133 -2.90 -14.18 -17.04
C GLU A 133 -3.80 -13.65 -15.91
N ASN A 134 -3.52 -13.96 -14.65
CA ASN A 134 -4.42 -13.70 -13.52
C ASN A 134 -4.06 -12.51 -12.62
N ILE A 135 -2.93 -11.81 -12.84
CA ILE A 135 -2.56 -10.68 -11.98
C ILE A 135 -3.10 -9.37 -12.52
N LYS A 136 -4.07 -8.78 -11.81
CA LYS A 136 -4.67 -7.49 -12.17
C LYS A 136 -3.76 -6.32 -11.75
N LEU A 137 -3.50 -5.38 -12.67
CA LEU A 137 -2.93 -4.09 -12.34
C LEU A 137 -4.04 -3.13 -11.89
N PHE A 138 -4.07 -2.83 -10.60
CA PHE A 138 -5.03 -1.91 -10.02
C PHE A 138 -4.53 -0.47 -10.14
N THR A 139 -5.45 0.46 -10.37
CA THR A 139 -5.13 1.89 -10.30
C THR A 139 -5.09 2.37 -8.85
N SER A 140 -4.28 3.41 -8.60
CA SER A 140 -4.22 4.06 -7.29
C SER A 140 -5.58 4.59 -6.80
N LYS A 141 -6.45 4.98 -7.75
CA LYS A 141 -7.80 5.50 -7.43
C LYS A 141 -8.73 4.38 -6.98
N GLU A 142 -8.70 3.20 -7.65
CA GLU A 142 -9.50 2.04 -7.26
C GLU A 142 -9.18 1.63 -5.82
N LEU A 143 -7.89 1.45 -5.49
CA LEU A 143 -7.49 1.01 -4.17
C LEU A 143 -7.71 2.07 -3.08
N GLN A 144 -7.56 3.36 -3.42
CA GLN A 144 -7.89 4.45 -2.52
C GLN A 144 -9.38 4.46 -2.18
N THR A 145 -10.26 4.25 -3.17
CA THR A 145 -11.70 4.14 -2.95
C THR A 145 -12.06 2.87 -2.18
N ALA A 146 -11.49 1.72 -2.57
CA ALA A 146 -11.75 0.42 -1.93
C ALA A 146 -11.40 0.43 -0.43
N THR A 147 -10.32 1.12 -0.04
CA THR A 147 -9.85 1.18 1.35
C THR A 147 -10.40 2.39 2.13
N ASP A 148 -11.34 3.15 1.56
CA ASP A 148 -11.82 4.40 2.13
C ASP A 148 -10.66 5.35 2.48
N HIS A 149 -9.82 5.65 1.46
CA HIS A 149 -8.64 6.51 1.58
C HIS A 149 -7.59 6.00 2.59
N TYR A 150 -7.44 4.68 2.72
CA TYR A 150 -6.57 4.02 3.70
C TYR A 150 -6.95 4.37 5.13
N ASN A 151 -8.26 4.29 5.42
CA ASN A 151 -8.83 4.60 6.72
C ASN A 151 -8.25 3.69 7.82
N GLU A 152 -7.85 4.27 8.93
CA GLU A 152 -7.26 3.53 10.05
C GLU A 152 -8.19 2.47 10.64
N LYS A 153 -9.51 2.68 10.59
CA LYS A 153 -10.52 1.71 11.04
C LYS A 153 -10.58 0.45 10.16
N ARG A 154 -9.96 0.48 8.98
CA ARG A 154 -9.89 -0.65 8.04
C ARG A 154 -8.57 -1.41 8.11
N ILE A 155 -7.70 -1.09 9.07
CA ILE A 155 -6.44 -1.79 9.24
C ILE A 155 -6.70 -3.19 9.77
N LEU A 156 -6.20 -4.20 9.03
CA LEU A 156 -6.20 -5.61 9.42
C LEU A 156 -4.95 -5.97 10.22
N GLY A 157 -3.81 -5.33 9.89
CA GLY A 157 -2.54 -5.59 10.56
C GLY A 157 -1.47 -4.56 10.24
N ARG A 158 -0.52 -4.41 11.17
CA ARG A 158 0.69 -3.57 11.01
C ARG A 158 1.91 -4.44 11.25
N GLY A 159 2.88 -4.42 10.35
CA GLY A 159 4.12 -5.18 10.46
C GLY A 159 5.34 -4.41 9.98
N GLY A 160 6.51 -5.04 10.01
CA GLY A 160 7.77 -4.47 9.52
C GLY A 160 7.71 -4.09 8.04
N GLN A 161 7.08 -4.90 7.22
CA GLN A 161 6.99 -4.70 5.78
C GLN A 161 5.90 -3.70 5.34
N GLY A 162 4.92 -3.36 6.21
CA GLY A 162 3.86 -2.45 5.81
C GLY A 162 2.61 -2.49 6.69
N VAL A 163 1.54 -1.93 6.13
CA VAL A 163 0.21 -1.92 6.74
C VAL A 163 -0.77 -2.60 5.79
N VAL A 164 -1.59 -3.50 6.29
CA VAL A 164 -2.63 -4.20 5.53
C VAL A 164 -3.99 -3.60 5.85
N TYR A 165 -4.75 -3.25 4.82
CA TYR A 165 -6.08 -2.66 4.91
C TYR A 165 -7.14 -3.59 4.33
N LYS A 166 -8.31 -3.65 4.96
CA LYS A 166 -9.52 -4.23 4.37
C LYS A 166 -10.05 -3.30 3.30
N GLY A 167 -10.24 -3.80 2.08
CA GLY A 167 -10.82 -3.07 0.97
C GLY A 167 -12.10 -3.72 0.46
N MET A 168 -12.97 -2.94 -0.20
CA MET A 168 -14.11 -3.43 -0.94
C MET A 168 -14.03 -2.87 -2.35
N LEU A 169 -13.90 -3.74 -3.35
CA LEU A 169 -13.84 -3.37 -4.76
C LEU A 169 -15.23 -2.98 -5.29
N HIS A 170 -15.27 -2.42 -6.51
CA HIS A 170 -16.52 -1.97 -7.13
C HIS A 170 -17.51 -3.12 -7.42
N ASP A 171 -16.99 -4.34 -7.62
CA ASP A 171 -17.80 -5.55 -7.80
C ASP A 171 -18.34 -6.15 -6.50
N GLY A 172 -18.08 -5.50 -5.36
CA GLY A 172 -18.47 -5.96 -4.04
C GLY A 172 -17.50 -6.95 -3.40
N SER A 173 -16.46 -7.39 -4.09
CA SER A 173 -15.47 -8.33 -3.53
C SER A 173 -14.65 -7.66 -2.42
N ILE A 174 -14.41 -8.42 -1.33
CA ILE A 174 -13.60 -7.96 -0.21
C ILE A 174 -12.17 -8.42 -0.44
N VAL A 175 -11.21 -7.51 -0.25
CA VAL A 175 -9.79 -7.74 -0.48
C VAL A 175 -8.93 -7.26 0.68
N ALA A 176 -7.70 -7.78 0.79
CA ALA A 176 -6.67 -7.27 1.68
C ALA A 176 -5.64 -6.50 0.86
N VAL A 177 -5.41 -5.23 1.20
CA VAL A 177 -4.48 -4.33 0.50
C VAL A 177 -3.28 -4.05 1.38
N LYS A 178 -2.13 -4.66 1.04
CA LYS A 178 -0.83 -4.47 1.73
C LYS A 178 -0.13 -3.25 1.14
N LYS A 179 0.09 -2.22 1.95
CA LYS A 179 0.82 -1.00 1.57
C LYS A 179 2.22 -1.06 2.17
N SER A 180 3.24 -1.13 1.32
CA SER A 180 4.64 -1.15 1.74
C SER A 180 5.03 0.13 2.48
N LYS A 181 5.96 0.04 3.44
CA LYS A 181 6.42 1.21 4.23
C LYS A 181 7.62 1.94 3.62
N ILE A 182 8.45 1.26 2.88
CA ILE A 182 9.79 1.73 2.47
C ILE A 182 9.96 1.63 0.96
N VAL A 183 10.60 2.63 0.35
CA VAL A 183 10.82 2.80 -1.08
C VAL A 183 12.32 2.92 -1.39
N ASP A 184 13.15 2.08 -0.78
CA ASP A 184 14.54 1.93 -1.20
C ASP A 184 14.68 0.80 -2.20
N GLN A 185 15.70 0.85 -3.05
CA GLN A 185 15.97 -0.21 -4.05
C GLN A 185 16.09 -1.60 -3.41
N ASP A 186 16.61 -1.67 -2.21
CA ASP A 186 16.75 -2.93 -1.44
C ASP A 186 15.41 -3.59 -1.06
N HIS A 187 14.30 -2.83 -1.10
CA HIS A 187 12.96 -3.32 -0.79
C HIS A 187 12.10 -3.60 -2.04
N LEU A 188 12.56 -3.14 -3.21
CA LEU A 188 11.86 -3.37 -4.46
C LEU A 188 11.97 -4.83 -4.91
N ASP A 189 13.16 -5.43 -4.77
CA ASP A 189 13.40 -6.82 -5.13
C ASP A 189 12.52 -7.80 -4.35
N PRO A 190 12.37 -7.69 -3.00
CA PRO A 190 11.40 -8.48 -2.26
C PRO A 190 9.96 -8.31 -2.73
N PHE A 191 9.55 -7.09 -3.08
CA PHE A 191 8.20 -6.80 -3.56
C PHE A 191 7.92 -7.46 -4.92
N ILE A 192 8.81 -7.30 -5.89
CA ILE A 192 8.68 -7.94 -7.21
C ILE A 192 8.76 -9.47 -7.09
N ASN A 193 9.65 -9.96 -6.22
CA ASN A 193 9.79 -11.38 -5.95
C ASN A 193 8.50 -11.97 -5.36
N GLU A 194 7.84 -11.29 -4.43
CA GLU A 194 6.54 -11.71 -3.87
C GLU A 194 5.48 -11.84 -4.97
N ILE A 195 5.42 -10.88 -5.91
CA ILE A 195 4.49 -10.96 -7.04
C ILE A 195 4.80 -12.16 -7.94
N VAL A 196 6.06 -12.34 -8.34
CA VAL A 196 6.46 -13.41 -9.25
C VAL A 196 6.22 -14.79 -8.64
N ILE A 197 6.57 -14.97 -7.36
CA ILE A 197 6.33 -16.22 -6.65
C ILE A 197 4.83 -16.53 -6.56
N LEU A 198 4.02 -15.57 -6.08
CA LEU A 198 2.59 -15.78 -5.90
C LEU A 198 1.81 -15.85 -7.22
N ALA A 199 2.36 -15.32 -8.32
CA ALA A 199 1.80 -15.51 -9.66
C ALA A 199 1.90 -16.95 -10.14
N ALA A 200 2.98 -17.64 -9.74
CA ALA A 200 3.26 -19.03 -10.14
C ALA A 200 2.68 -20.07 -9.15
N VAL A 201 2.19 -19.65 -7.99
CA VAL A 201 1.67 -20.54 -6.94
C VAL A 201 0.14 -20.58 -6.99
N ASP A 202 -0.41 -21.76 -7.21
CA ASP A 202 -1.85 -22.03 -7.06
C ASP A 202 -2.06 -23.22 -6.11
N HIS A 203 -2.28 -22.93 -4.84
CA HIS A 203 -2.51 -23.93 -3.81
C HIS A 203 -3.54 -23.45 -2.79
N ARG A 204 -4.49 -24.33 -2.43
CA ARG A 204 -5.61 -24.00 -1.53
C ARG A 204 -5.20 -23.44 -0.16
N ASN A 205 -4.03 -23.84 0.34
CA ASN A 205 -3.49 -23.42 1.64
C ASN A 205 -2.38 -22.36 1.50
N VAL A 206 -2.32 -21.66 0.37
CA VAL A 206 -1.51 -20.45 0.15
C VAL A 206 -2.45 -19.30 -0.17
N VAL A 207 -2.13 -18.11 0.33
CA VAL A 207 -2.91 -16.89 0.06
C VAL A 207 -2.81 -16.52 -1.42
N LYS A 208 -3.96 -16.18 -2.04
CA LYS A 208 -4.00 -15.79 -3.44
C LYS A 208 -3.69 -14.31 -3.62
N LEU A 209 -2.72 -13.99 -4.48
CA LEU A 209 -2.48 -12.64 -4.97
C LEU A 209 -3.46 -12.33 -6.10
N LEU A 210 -4.23 -11.26 -5.95
CA LEU A 210 -5.21 -10.80 -6.95
C LEU A 210 -4.62 -9.74 -7.89
N GLY A 211 -3.60 -9.01 -7.42
CA GLY A 211 -2.97 -7.99 -8.23
C GLY A 211 -2.07 -7.04 -7.44
N CYS A 212 -1.61 -5.99 -8.12
CA CYS A 212 -0.77 -4.97 -7.53
C CYS A 212 -1.09 -3.58 -8.07
N CYS A 213 -0.61 -2.53 -7.37
CA CYS A 213 -0.61 -1.16 -7.87
C CYS A 213 0.79 -0.56 -7.76
N LEU A 214 1.35 -0.15 -8.90
CA LEU A 214 2.70 0.39 -9.02
C LEU A 214 2.71 1.92 -9.25
N GLU A 215 1.54 2.56 -9.38
CA GLU A 215 1.39 3.98 -9.67
C GLU A 215 1.59 4.90 -8.46
N THR A 216 1.81 4.35 -7.27
CA THR A 216 1.90 5.07 -6.01
C THR A 216 3.35 5.19 -5.55
N GLU A 217 3.63 6.13 -4.67
CA GLU A 217 4.94 6.29 -4.05
C GLU A 217 5.37 5.00 -3.34
N PHE A 218 4.46 4.38 -2.62
CA PHE A 218 4.61 3.08 -1.99
C PHE A 218 3.78 2.06 -2.77
N PRO A 219 4.40 1.02 -3.36
CA PRO A 219 3.66 0.04 -4.13
C PRO A 219 2.71 -0.78 -3.24
N LEU A 220 1.63 -1.29 -3.84
CA LEU A 220 0.56 -1.99 -3.13
C LEU A 220 0.40 -3.39 -3.70
N LEU A 221 0.15 -4.38 -2.82
CA LEU A 221 -0.27 -5.73 -3.17
C LEU A 221 -1.72 -5.94 -2.76
N VAL A 222 -2.47 -6.65 -3.58
CA VAL A 222 -3.89 -6.93 -3.35
C VAL A 222 -4.09 -8.44 -3.27
N TYR A 223 -4.55 -8.92 -2.13
CA TYR A 223 -4.78 -10.35 -1.86
C TYR A 223 -6.26 -10.64 -1.65
N GLU A 224 -6.62 -11.92 -1.71
CA GLU A 224 -7.89 -12.39 -1.17
C GLU A 224 -8.00 -12.00 0.31
N PHE A 225 -9.21 -11.67 0.76
CA PHE A 225 -9.45 -11.36 2.17
C PHE A 225 -9.70 -12.64 2.96
N ILE A 226 -8.95 -12.82 4.06
CA ILE A 226 -9.07 -13.96 4.96
C ILE A 226 -9.63 -13.48 6.31
N PRO A 227 -10.83 -13.94 6.73
CA PRO A 227 -11.62 -13.26 7.75
C PRO A 227 -11.22 -13.52 9.20
N ASN A 228 -10.70 -14.73 9.56
CA ASN A 228 -10.48 -15.12 10.97
C ASN A 228 -9.06 -14.80 11.47
N GLY A 229 -8.37 -13.83 10.85
CA GLY A 229 -7.07 -13.37 11.32
C GLY A 229 -5.96 -14.40 11.19
N THR A 230 -5.03 -14.40 12.13
CA THR A 230 -3.83 -15.25 12.12
C THR A 230 -3.92 -16.40 13.11
N LEU A 231 -3.16 -17.47 12.86
CA LEU A 231 -2.98 -18.55 13.83
C LEU A 231 -2.39 -18.04 15.16
N TYR A 232 -1.53 -17.00 15.10
CA TYR A 232 -1.00 -16.37 16.31
C TYR A 232 -2.13 -15.80 17.19
N GLN A 233 -3.11 -15.12 16.58
CA GLN A 233 -4.28 -14.60 17.29
C GLN A 233 -5.13 -15.71 17.86
N LEU A 234 -5.40 -16.78 17.08
CA LEU A 234 -6.12 -17.96 17.57
C LEU A 234 -5.46 -18.55 18.81
N MET A 235 -4.13 -18.67 18.82
CA MET A 235 -3.40 -19.35 19.88
C MET A 235 -3.19 -18.47 21.12
N HIS A 236 -2.96 -17.16 20.95
CA HIS A 236 -2.41 -16.31 22.01
C HIS A 236 -3.31 -15.16 22.46
N ASP A 237 -4.37 -14.81 21.69
CA ASP A 237 -5.33 -13.81 22.12
C ASP A 237 -6.37 -14.42 23.08
N GLN A 238 -6.83 -13.61 24.04
CA GLN A 238 -7.78 -14.07 25.08
C GLN A 238 -9.24 -14.15 24.57
N ASN A 239 -9.46 -14.29 23.27
CA ASN A 239 -10.80 -14.41 22.74
C ASN A 239 -11.33 -15.84 22.95
N GLU A 240 -12.31 -16.01 23.85
CA GLU A 240 -12.91 -17.30 24.17
C GLU A 240 -13.79 -17.88 23.05
N GLU A 241 -14.19 -17.06 22.07
CA GLU A 241 -15.03 -17.50 20.93
C GLU A 241 -14.25 -18.33 19.91
N TYR A 242 -12.91 -18.33 19.94
CA TYR A 242 -12.10 -19.09 19.00
C TYR A 242 -12.06 -20.58 19.33
N PRO A 243 -12.35 -21.45 18.33
CA PRO A 243 -12.27 -22.89 18.54
C PRO A 243 -10.81 -23.33 18.65
N ARG A 244 -10.40 -23.79 19.84
CA ARG A 244 -9.02 -24.22 20.15
C ARG A 244 -8.88 -25.72 20.35
N SER A 245 -9.85 -26.52 19.86
CA SER A 245 -9.82 -27.96 19.97
C SER A 245 -8.60 -28.56 19.26
N TRP A 246 -8.20 -29.76 19.71
CA TRP A 246 -7.09 -30.48 19.09
C TRP A 246 -7.35 -30.80 17.62
N ASP A 247 -8.56 -31.17 17.22
CA ASP A 247 -8.92 -31.47 15.84
C ASP A 247 -8.66 -30.28 14.89
N ILE A 248 -8.90 -29.06 15.34
CA ILE A 248 -8.64 -27.87 14.55
C ILE A 248 -7.13 -27.62 14.45
N ARG A 249 -6.40 -27.77 15.55
CA ARG A 249 -4.95 -27.56 15.58
C ARG A 249 -4.21 -28.56 14.68
N ILE A 250 -4.56 -29.85 14.73
CA ILE A 250 -3.92 -30.87 13.90
C ILE A 250 -4.27 -30.72 12.43
N ARG A 251 -5.51 -30.31 12.12
CA ARG A 251 -5.91 -29.97 10.74
C ARG A 251 -5.12 -28.80 10.21
N ILE A 252 -4.98 -27.71 10.97
CA ILE A 252 -4.14 -26.56 10.60
C ILE A 252 -2.70 -27.01 10.34
N ALA A 253 -2.14 -27.84 11.22
CA ALA A 253 -0.79 -28.38 11.04
C ALA A 253 -0.65 -29.17 9.73
N ALA A 254 -1.60 -30.03 9.40
CA ALA A 254 -1.61 -30.80 8.15
C ALA A 254 -1.73 -29.89 6.93
N GLU A 255 -2.59 -28.87 6.98
CA GLU A 255 -2.79 -27.88 5.89
C GLU A 255 -1.53 -27.04 5.62
N VAL A 256 -0.85 -26.58 6.69
CA VAL A 256 0.43 -25.85 6.57
C VAL A 256 1.53 -26.76 6.01
N SER A 257 1.64 -28.01 6.52
CA SER A 257 2.57 -29.00 5.99
C SER A 257 2.38 -29.24 4.51
N ASN A 258 1.12 -29.39 4.05
CA ASN A 258 0.80 -29.53 2.64
C ASN A 258 1.23 -28.31 1.80
N ALA A 259 1.02 -27.08 2.32
CA ALA A 259 1.47 -25.87 1.65
C ALA A 259 3.01 -25.83 1.51
N VAL A 260 3.73 -26.12 2.60
CA VAL A 260 5.21 -26.14 2.59
C VAL A 260 5.74 -27.23 1.65
N SER A 261 5.18 -28.43 1.68
CA SER A 261 5.55 -29.52 0.79
C SER A 261 5.32 -29.15 -0.68
N TYR A 262 4.18 -28.53 -1.00
CA TYR A 262 3.89 -28.04 -2.35
C TYR A 262 4.92 -27.01 -2.81
N LEU A 263 5.27 -26.04 -1.97
CA LEU A 263 6.26 -25.00 -2.30
C LEU A 263 7.65 -25.60 -2.58
N HIS A 264 8.04 -26.64 -1.84
CA HIS A 264 9.37 -27.26 -1.97
C HIS A 264 9.48 -28.22 -3.15
N SER A 265 8.41 -28.93 -3.52
CA SER A 265 8.51 -30.05 -4.47
C SER A 265 7.56 -30.04 -5.65
N SER A 266 6.41 -29.34 -5.53
CA SER A 266 5.36 -29.38 -6.55
C SER A 266 5.20 -28.07 -7.32
N ALA A 267 5.80 -26.98 -6.87
CA ALA A 267 5.92 -25.74 -7.63
C ALA A 267 6.87 -25.96 -8.85
N SER A 268 6.69 -25.17 -9.90
CA SER A 268 7.54 -25.25 -11.12
C SER A 268 9.02 -25.08 -10.82
N VAL A 269 9.34 -24.30 -9.79
CA VAL A 269 10.68 -24.12 -9.22
C VAL A 269 10.55 -24.20 -7.71
N PRO A 270 11.43 -24.92 -6.98
CA PRO A 270 11.38 -24.95 -5.52
C PRO A 270 11.39 -23.58 -4.90
N ILE A 271 10.45 -23.33 -3.98
CA ILE A 271 10.28 -22.06 -3.30
C ILE A 271 10.46 -22.26 -1.81
N PHE A 272 11.43 -21.60 -1.21
CA PHE A 272 11.64 -21.57 0.23
C PHE A 272 11.04 -20.30 0.83
N HIS A 273 10.15 -20.48 1.80
CA HIS A 273 9.36 -19.39 2.37
C HIS A 273 10.19 -18.47 3.28
N ARG A 274 11.05 -19.03 4.12
CA ARG A 274 12.00 -18.36 5.03
C ARG A 274 11.41 -17.65 6.24
N ASP A 275 10.09 -17.54 6.35
CA ASP A 275 9.44 -16.88 7.49
C ASP A 275 8.11 -17.59 7.86
N ILE A 276 8.13 -18.93 7.93
CA ILE A 276 7.00 -19.74 8.44
C ILE A 276 6.86 -19.45 9.93
N LYS A 277 5.68 -18.97 10.35
CA LYS A 277 5.34 -18.65 11.76
C LYS A 277 3.84 -18.47 11.93
N CYS A 278 3.34 -18.57 13.14
CA CYS A 278 1.90 -18.46 13.44
C CYS A 278 1.27 -17.13 12.97
N SER A 279 2.02 -16.02 12.94
CA SER A 279 1.49 -14.73 12.44
C SER A 279 1.41 -14.64 10.92
N ASN A 280 2.06 -15.53 10.17
CA ASN A 280 2.02 -15.62 8.71
C ASN A 280 1.09 -16.74 8.20
N ILE A 281 0.37 -17.40 9.11
CA ILE A 281 -0.66 -18.39 8.80
C ILE A 281 -2.01 -17.73 9.07
N LEU A 282 -2.78 -17.46 8.02
CA LEU A 282 -4.12 -16.88 8.08
C LEU A 282 -5.18 -17.98 8.16
N LEU A 283 -6.34 -17.68 8.73
CA LEU A 283 -7.43 -18.63 8.92
C LEU A 283 -8.68 -18.17 8.17
N ASP A 284 -9.19 -19.02 7.29
CA ASP A 284 -10.40 -18.73 6.53
C ASP A 284 -11.68 -18.88 7.39
N GLU A 285 -12.85 -18.69 6.79
CA GLU A 285 -14.16 -18.77 7.45
C GLU A 285 -14.40 -20.12 8.17
N LYS A 286 -13.74 -21.19 7.73
CA LYS A 286 -13.81 -22.55 8.31
C LYS A 286 -12.59 -22.87 9.16
N PHE A 287 -11.79 -21.90 9.54
CA PHE A 287 -10.51 -22.04 10.23
C PHE A 287 -9.53 -22.96 9.48
N ARG A 288 -9.52 -22.92 8.14
CA ARG A 288 -8.51 -23.60 7.32
C ARG A 288 -7.31 -22.67 7.14
N ALA A 289 -6.12 -23.26 7.17
CA ALA A 289 -4.87 -22.51 7.10
C ALA A 289 -4.57 -22.02 5.68
N LYS A 290 -4.08 -20.77 5.59
CA LYS A 290 -3.48 -20.19 4.39
C LYS A 290 -2.16 -19.52 4.74
N VAL A 291 -1.06 -20.03 4.18
CA VAL A 291 0.29 -19.46 4.34
C VAL A 291 0.36 -18.14 3.56
N SER A 292 0.94 -17.11 4.18
CA SER A 292 1.00 -15.75 3.66
C SER A 292 2.37 -15.09 3.90
N ASP A 293 2.60 -13.92 3.31
CA ASP A 293 3.80 -13.08 3.45
C ASP A 293 5.08 -13.66 2.80
N PHE A 294 5.08 -13.70 1.48
CA PHE A 294 6.18 -14.23 0.66
C PHE A 294 7.31 -13.22 0.37
N GLY A 295 7.33 -12.08 1.05
CA GLY A 295 8.32 -11.02 0.81
C GLY A 295 9.77 -11.41 1.07
N THR A 296 10.00 -12.44 1.90
CA THR A 296 11.34 -12.99 2.16
C THR A 296 11.66 -14.24 1.37
N SER A 297 10.68 -14.83 0.69
CA SER A 297 10.79 -16.10 -0.02
C SER A 297 11.83 -16.06 -1.15
N ARG A 298 12.34 -17.21 -1.54
CA ARG A 298 13.28 -17.36 -2.67
C ARG A 298 12.95 -18.61 -3.47
N SER A 299 12.91 -18.46 -4.77
CA SER A 299 12.98 -19.60 -5.69
C SER A 299 14.45 -20.02 -5.89
N ILE A 300 14.67 -21.32 -5.94
CA ILE A 300 16.01 -21.91 -6.06
C ILE A 300 16.06 -22.74 -7.33
N GLY A 301 17.13 -22.58 -8.12
CA GLY A 301 17.32 -23.36 -9.33
C GLY A 301 17.37 -24.87 -9.04
N ILE A 302 16.82 -25.68 -9.94
CA ILE A 302 16.70 -27.16 -9.78
C ILE A 302 18.05 -27.82 -9.48
N ASP A 303 19.15 -27.24 -9.97
CA ASP A 303 20.51 -27.77 -9.79
C ASP A 303 21.20 -27.25 -8.53
N GLN A 304 20.54 -26.44 -7.71
CA GLN A 304 21.10 -25.85 -6.49
C GLN A 304 20.55 -26.53 -5.24
N THR A 305 21.41 -27.03 -4.39
CA THR A 305 21.04 -27.66 -3.11
C THR A 305 20.88 -26.64 -1.98
N HIS A 306 21.50 -25.48 -2.10
CA HIS A 306 21.44 -24.38 -1.12
C HIS A 306 21.70 -23.03 -1.78
N LEU A 307 21.32 -21.97 -1.10
CA LEU A 307 21.60 -20.59 -1.48
C LEU A 307 22.28 -19.86 -0.32
N THR A 308 23.53 -19.41 -0.52
CA THR A 308 24.18 -18.52 0.45
C THR A 308 23.55 -17.13 0.34
N THR A 309 22.91 -16.66 1.42
CA THR A 309 22.16 -15.40 1.41
C THR A 309 22.14 -14.77 2.80
N GLN A 310 21.85 -13.46 2.84
CA GLN A 310 21.60 -12.78 4.11
C GLN A 310 20.55 -13.53 4.92
N VAL A 311 20.85 -13.83 6.18
CA VAL A 311 19.92 -14.49 7.10
C VAL A 311 18.68 -13.59 7.28
N LYS A 312 17.52 -14.16 6.99
CA LYS A 312 16.20 -13.54 7.19
C LYS A 312 15.28 -14.54 7.89
N GLY A 313 14.28 -14.04 8.59
CA GLY A 313 13.33 -14.83 9.36
C GLY A 313 13.02 -14.17 10.70
N THR A 314 12.18 -14.82 11.48
CA THR A 314 11.71 -14.31 12.78
C THR A 314 12.40 -15.05 13.91
N PHE A 315 13.00 -14.30 14.85
CA PHE A 315 13.63 -14.89 16.03
C PHE A 315 12.64 -15.78 16.81
N GLY A 316 13.09 -16.97 17.18
CA GLY A 316 12.26 -18.02 17.78
C GLY A 316 11.78 -19.08 16.79
N TYR A 317 11.69 -18.77 15.48
CA TYR A 317 11.38 -19.70 14.40
C TYR A 317 12.59 -19.95 13.48
N LEU A 318 13.67 -19.21 13.67
CA LEU A 318 14.85 -19.26 12.83
C LEU A 318 15.68 -20.50 13.16
N ASP A 319 15.99 -21.30 12.13
CA ASP A 319 16.84 -22.46 12.24
C ASP A 319 18.25 -22.05 12.70
N PRO A 320 18.79 -22.62 13.81
CA PRO A 320 20.11 -22.33 14.31
C PRO A 320 21.25 -22.63 13.29
N GLU A 321 21.12 -23.69 12.49
CA GLU A 321 22.09 -24.03 11.46
C GLU A 321 22.14 -22.98 10.34
N TYR A 322 20.95 -22.55 9.89
CA TYR A 322 20.86 -21.45 8.93
C TYR A 322 21.42 -20.14 9.50
N PHE A 323 21.11 -19.85 10.75
CA PHE A 323 21.62 -18.63 11.41
C PHE A 323 23.16 -18.60 11.45
N GLN A 324 23.79 -19.75 11.68
CA GLN A 324 25.26 -19.87 11.76
C GLN A 324 25.94 -19.95 10.40
N SER A 325 25.36 -20.72 9.46
CA SER A 325 25.99 -21.01 8.16
C SER A 325 25.62 -20.02 7.05
N SER A 326 24.53 -19.28 7.19
CA SER A 326 23.91 -18.47 6.13
C SER A 326 23.49 -19.29 4.89
N GLN A 327 23.42 -20.64 5.01
CA GLN A 327 23.01 -21.55 3.95
C GLN A 327 21.51 -21.81 4.03
N LEU A 328 20.77 -21.27 3.08
CA LEU A 328 19.32 -21.49 2.97
C LEU A 328 19.06 -22.82 2.27
N THR A 329 18.28 -23.67 2.91
CA THR A 329 17.81 -24.96 2.38
C THR A 329 16.33 -25.15 2.71
N GLU A 330 15.68 -26.20 2.16
CA GLU A 330 14.30 -26.59 2.52
C GLU A 330 14.11 -26.83 4.03
N LYS A 331 15.18 -27.28 4.71
CA LYS A 331 15.17 -27.61 6.14
C LYS A 331 14.84 -26.41 7.03
N ASN A 332 15.14 -25.21 6.58
CA ASN A 332 14.83 -23.98 7.32
C ASN A 332 13.33 -23.80 7.52
N ASP A 333 12.52 -24.04 6.47
CA ASP A 333 11.06 -23.99 6.57
C ASP A 333 10.52 -25.17 7.41
N VAL A 334 11.18 -26.36 7.30
CA VAL A 334 10.82 -27.55 8.12
C VAL A 334 11.08 -27.27 9.60
N TYR A 335 12.19 -26.64 9.96
CA TYR A 335 12.48 -26.23 11.33
C TYR A 335 11.43 -25.23 11.84
N SER A 336 11.17 -24.17 11.06
CA SER A 336 10.18 -23.14 11.39
C SER A 336 8.77 -23.75 11.57
N PHE A 337 8.39 -24.71 10.73
CA PHE A 337 7.16 -25.48 10.88
C PHE A 337 7.18 -26.35 12.13
N GLY A 338 8.32 -26.97 12.48
CA GLY A 338 8.51 -27.67 13.74
C GLY A 338 8.20 -26.79 14.96
N VAL A 339 8.62 -25.52 14.94
CA VAL A 339 8.26 -24.53 15.97
C VAL A 339 6.75 -24.29 16.02
N VAL A 340 6.09 -24.13 14.86
CA VAL A 340 4.63 -23.99 14.79
C VAL A 340 3.92 -25.20 15.39
N LEU A 341 4.41 -26.43 15.15
CA LEU A 341 3.86 -27.64 15.77
C LEU A 341 3.99 -27.61 17.31
N VAL A 342 5.13 -27.16 17.83
CA VAL A 342 5.33 -27.03 19.28
C VAL A 342 4.38 -25.99 19.87
N GLU A 343 4.13 -24.86 19.17
CA GLU A 343 3.13 -23.89 19.60
C GLU A 343 1.72 -24.49 19.62
N LEU A 344 1.33 -25.22 18.57
CA LEU A 344 0.03 -25.89 18.49
C LEU A 344 -0.17 -26.93 19.62
N LEU A 345 0.88 -27.66 19.99
CA LEU A 345 0.86 -28.65 21.07
C LEU A 345 0.79 -28.02 22.47
N THR A 346 1.56 -26.94 22.68
CA THR A 346 1.78 -26.39 24.02
C THR A 346 0.93 -25.16 24.34
N GLY A 347 0.39 -24.47 23.32
CA GLY A 347 -0.26 -23.18 23.49
C GLY A 347 0.68 -22.04 23.90
N LYS A 348 2.00 -22.28 23.94
CA LYS A 348 3.01 -21.32 24.44
C LYS A 348 3.66 -20.58 23.28
N LYS A 349 4.11 -19.34 23.55
CA LYS A 349 4.84 -18.52 22.57
C LYS A 349 6.24 -19.09 22.31
N PRO A 350 6.83 -18.88 21.10
CA PRO A 350 8.12 -19.46 20.71
C PRO A 350 9.30 -19.04 21.59
N ILE A 351 9.16 -17.93 22.30
CA ILE A 351 10.13 -17.41 23.27
C ILE A 351 9.45 -17.37 24.63
N LEU A 352 9.96 -18.16 25.56
CA LEU A 352 9.51 -18.18 26.94
C LEU A 352 10.27 -17.11 27.75
N THR A 353 9.53 -16.29 28.50
CA THR A 353 10.12 -15.33 29.44
C THR A 353 9.96 -15.91 30.84
N SER A 354 11.05 -16.33 31.48
CA SER A 354 11.05 -16.72 32.88
C SER A 354 11.16 -15.47 33.78
N GLY A 355 10.65 -15.53 35.02
CA GLY A 355 10.69 -14.43 35.97
C GLY A 355 12.11 -13.90 36.29
N SER A 356 13.17 -14.62 35.88
CA SER A 356 14.58 -14.22 35.98
C SER A 356 15.15 -13.48 34.76
N GLN A 357 14.31 -12.99 33.85
CA GLN A 357 14.66 -12.36 32.56
C GLN A 357 15.44 -13.27 31.56
N GLU A 358 15.67 -14.53 31.87
CA GLU A 358 16.21 -15.47 30.88
C GLU A 358 15.19 -15.81 29.80
N LYS A 359 15.52 -15.49 28.56
CA LYS A 359 14.74 -15.89 27.38
C LYS A 359 15.18 -17.27 26.93
N LYS A 360 14.29 -18.27 27.06
CA LYS A 360 14.52 -19.63 26.58
C LYS A 360 13.69 -19.90 25.33
N GLY A 361 14.28 -20.53 24.32
CA GLY A 361 13.52 -20.98 23.14
C GLY A 361 12.55 -22.11 23.52
N LEU A 362 11.29 -21.98 23.11
CA LEU A 362 10.24 -23.00 23.39
C LEU A 362 10.62 -24.38 22.83
N VAL A 363 11.20 -24.42 21.63
CA VAL A 363 11.62 -25.66 20.96
C VAL A 363 12.68 -26.40 21.78
N TYR A 364 13.68 -25.70 22.30
CA TYR A 364 14.70 -26.31 23.15
C TYR A 364 14.10 -26.93 24.43
N TYR A 365 13.20 -26.20 25.07
CA TYR A 365 12.48 -26.68 26.26
C TYR A 365 11.62 -27.91 25.94
N PHE A 366 10.92 -27.87 24.80
CA PHE A 366 10.08 -28.97 24.33
C PHE A 366 10.90 -30.23 24.03
N ILE A 367 11.99 -30.12 23.27
CA ILE A 367 12.87 -31.23 22.92
C ILE A 367 13.42 -31.87 24.20
N SER A 368 13.94 -31.06 25.14
CA SER A 368 14.43 -31.59 26.45
C SER A 368 13.36 -32.35 27.22
N SER A 369 12.11 -31.87 27.19
CA SER A 369 10.98 -32.57 27.88
C SER A 369 10.60 -33.89 27.19
N VAL A 370 10.69 -33.95 25.85
CA VAL A 370 10.47 -35.17 25.08
C VAL A 370 11.57 -36.20 25.38
N ASP A 371 12.85 -35.75 25.44
CA ASP A 371 13.99 -36.62 25.76
C ASP A 371 13.91 -37.22 27.16
N GLN A 372 13.36 -36.46 28.09
CA GLN A 372 13.15 -36.88 29.48
C GLN A 372 11.82 -37.63 29.69
N ASN A 373 11.04 -37.86 28.63
CA ASN A 373 9.71 -38.47 28.65
C ASN A 373 8.68 -37.73 29.53
N HIS A 374 8.85 -36.39 29.70
CA HIS A 374 7.97 -35.51 30.49
C HIS A 374 7.18 -34.53 29.61
N PHE A 375 7.09 -34.79 28.30
CA PHE A 375 6.47 -33.83 27.34
C PHE A 375 4.97 -33.63 27.57
N LEU A 376 4.27 -34.59 28.16
CA LEU A 376 2.85 -34.45 28.48
C LEU A 376 2.60 -33.30 29.47
N ASP A 377 3.56 -33.00 30.36
CA ASP A 377 3.42 -31.97 31.40
C ASP A 377 3.46 -30.54 30.80
N ILE A 378 3.93 -30.39 29.55
CA ILE A 378 4.06 -29.10 28.91
C ILE A 378 3.00 -28.87 27.84
N LEU A 379 2.21 -29.88 27.49
CA LEU A 379 1.12 -29.75 26.53
C LEU A 379 -0.01 -28.84 27.06
N ASP A 380 -0.71 -28.21 26.13
CA ASP A 380 -1.90 -27.43 26.46
C ASP A 380 -2.98 -28.33 27.11
N PRO A 381 -3.61 -27.93 28.22
CA PRO A 381 -4.66 -28.71 28.86
C PRO A 381 -5.81 -29.09 27.92
N GLN A 382 -6.17 -28.24 26.95
CA GLN A 382 -7.21 -28.56 25.97
C GLN A 382 -6.75 -29.65 25.00
N VAL A 383 -5.48 -29.62 24.59
CA VAL A 383 -4.87 -30.68 23.77
C VAL A 383 -4.85 -32.03 24.48
N LEU A 384 -4.50 -32.02 25.75
CA LEU A 384 -4.52 -33.25 26.60
C LEU A 384 -5.92 -33.83 26.79
N LYS A 385 -6.93 -32.94 26.85
CA LYS A 385 -8.32 -33.33 27.02
C LYS A 385 -8.92 -33.96 25.77
N ASP A 386 -8.61 -33.36 24.59
CA ASP A 386 -9.26 -33.70 23.32
C ASP A 386 -8.48 -34.77 22.54
N GLY A 387 -7.14 -34.80 22.67
CA GLY A 387 -6.26 -35.63 21.85
C GLY A 387 -6.11 -37.06 22.36
N GLN A 388 -6.01 -38.00 21.42
CA GLN A 388 -5.65 -39.40 21.77
C GLN A 388 -4.15 -39.48 22.09
N LYS A 389 -3.79 -40.22 23.11
CA LYS A 389 -2.41 -40.29 23.61
C LYS A 389 -1.42 -40.70 22.54
N GLU A 390 -1.78 -41.68 21.72
CA GLU A 390 -0.94 -42.20 20.63
C GLU A 390 -0.69 -41.16 19.57
N GLU A 391 -1.70 -40.36 19.24
CA GLU A 391 -1.61 -39.24 18.28
C GLU A 391 -0.73 -38.12 18.85
N LEU A 392 -0.93 -37.71 20.10
CA LEU A 392 -0.13 -36.69 20.78
C LEU A 392 1.35 -37.10 20.85
N VAL A 393 1.63 -38.38 21.12
CA VAL A 393 3.00 -38.93 21.08
C VAL A 393 3.58 -38.82 19.69
N ALA A 394 2.86 -39.26 18.64
CA ALA A 394 3.34 -39.24 17.27
C ALA A 394 3.64 -37.81 16.80
N VAL A 395 2.72 -36.86 17.07
CA VAL A 395 2.92 -35.43 16.66
C VAL A 395 4.05 -34.80 17.47
N SER A 396 4.22 -35.14 18.76
CA SER A 396 5.33 -34.65 19.57
C SER A 396 6.69 -35.08 19.02
N TYR A 397 6.81 -36.33 18.57
CA TYR A 397 8.02 -36.82 17.92
C TYR A 397 8.28 -36.17 16.56
N LEU A 398 7.23 -35.89 15.76
CA LEU A 398 7.35 -35.13 14.53
C LEU A 398 7.84 -33.70 14.80
N ALA A 399 7.27 -33.03 15.80
CA ALA A 399 7.67 -31.70 16.21
C ALA A 399 9.14 -31.66 16.68
N LYS A 400 9.55 -32.64 17.49
CA LYS A 400 10.96 -32.83 17.88
C LYS A 400 11.87 -32.99 16.65
N LYS A 401 11.51 -33.89 15.71
CA LYS A 401 12.28 -34.12 14.48
C LYS A 401 12.41 -32.87 13.61
N GLY A 402 11.35 -32.09 13.49
CA GLY A 402 11.35 -30.80 12.78
C GLY A 402 12.21 -29.74 13.50
N GLY A 403 12.12 -29.68 14.84
CA GLY A 403 12.86 -28.71 15.66
C GLY A 403 14.34 -29.06 15.93
N THR A 404 14.85 -30.21 15.47
CA THR A 404 16.26 -30.56 15.57
C THR A 404 17.00 -30.22 14.28
N SER A 405 17.95 -29.28 14.36
CA SER A 405 18.95 -29.10 13.29
C SER A 405 19.79 -30.36 13.15
N ARG A 406 19.93 -30.89 11.95
CA ARG A 406 20.56 -32.20 11.68
C ARG A 406 22.07 -32.30 11.93
N SER A 407 22.72 -31.28 12.47
CA SER A 407 24.14 -31.37 12.85
C SER A 407 24.44 -32.37 13.98
N PHE A 408 23.39 -33.01 14.58
CA PHE A 408 23.52 -33.95 15.70
C PHE A 408 22.98 -35.36 15.44
N LEU A 409 22.70 -35.76 14.20
CA LEU A 409 22.44 -37.16 13.91
C LEU A 409 23.77 -37.78 13.35
N PRO A 410 24.45 -38.65 14.09
CA PRO A 410 25.48 -39.50 13.50
C PRO A 410 24.83 -40.37 12.42
N CYS A 411 25.57 -40.57 11.32
CA CYS A 411 25.22 -41.46 10.21
C CYS A 411 24.84 -42.86 10.70
#